data_37875baf9315373406ac5fe72310a8a3
#
_entry.id   37875baf9315373406ac5fe72310a8a3
#
_cell.length_a   1.000
_cell.length_b   1.000
_cell.length_c   1.000
_cell.angle_alpha   90.00
_cell.angle_beta   90.00
_cell.angle_gamma   90.00
#
_symmetry.space_group_name_H-M   'P 1'
#
loop_
_entity.id
_entity.type
_entity.pdbx_description
1 polymer ?
#
loop_
_entity_poly.entity_id
_entity_poly.type
_entity_poly.pdbx_seq_one_letter_code
_entity_poly.pdbx_strand_id
1 'polypeptide(L)'
;IGITPNRADCLGVRGIARDLASAGFGELKPLNIKKVKGTFKSPKKFVISDELLEKKLVPVVTSRYFKNLNNSKSPKWMQQRLEAIGQRSISALVDITNYIMFDLNRPLHAYDGSKIEGDKLEIRFAKNNEKINTLNEKDYFLSNEDIIISDAKGADDLAGIMGGMRTGISDETTDMFLEIAV
;
A
#
# COMPACT_ATOMS: atom_id res chain seq x y z
N ILE A 1 10.35 -22.24 6.70
CA ILE A 1 10.46 -22.43 5.23
C ILE A 1 11.42 -21.38 4.70
N GLY A 2 12.48 -21.83 4.03
CA GLY A 2 13.41 -20.92 3.32
C GLY A 2 12.85 -20.58 1.93
N ILE A 3 12.71 -19.29 1.61
CA ILE A 3 12.27 -18.82 0.30
C ILE A 3 13.45 -18.18 -0.40
N THR A 4 13.72 -18.62 -1.63
CA THR A 4 14.80 -18.04 -2.45
C THR A 4 14.38 -16.68 -3.03
N PRO A 5 15.33 -15.77 -3.29
CA PRO A 5 15.02 -14.40 -3.75
C PRO A 5 14.23 -14.32 -5.06
N ASN A 6 14.33 -15.34 -5.91
CA ASN A 6 13.59 -15.42 -7.19
C ASN A 6 12.14 -15.88 -7.03
N ARG A 7 11.68 -16.20 -5.82
CA ARG A 7 10.33 -16.65 -5.51
C ARG A 7 9.56 -15.60 -4.71
N ALA A 8 9.56 -14.37 -5.20
CA ALA A 8 8.79 -13.28 -4.60
C ALA A 8 7.28 -13.61 -4.45
N ASP A 9 6.74 -14.43 -5.33
CA ASP A 9 5.37 -14.94 -5.28
C ASP A 9 5.05 -15.78 -4.03
N CYS A 10 6.07 -16.26 -3.32
CA CYS A 10 5.97 -17.05 -2.08
C CYS A 10 6.25 -16.24 -0.80
N LEU A 11 6.42 -14.92 -0.89
CA LEU A 11 6.64 -14.07 0.29
C LEU A 11 5.36 -13.84 1.13
N GLY A 12 4.20 -14.31 0.66
CA GLY A 12 2.94 -14.30 1.40
C GLY A 12 2.45 -15.71 1.71
N VAL A 13 1.59 -15.81 2.74
CA VAL A 13 1.03 -17.09 3.22
C VAL A 13 0.38 -17.89 2.09
N ARG A 14 -0.38 -17.21 1.21
CA ARG A 14 -1.07 -17.88 0.11
C ARG A 14 -0.12 -18.45 -0.93
N GLY A 15 0.99 -17.78 -1.23
CA GLY A 15 2.02 -18.29 -2.14
C GLY A 15 2.67 -19.57 -1.62
N ILE A 16 2.99 -19.57 -0.33
CA ILE A 16 3.51 -20.77 0.37
C ILE A 16 2.47 -21.91 0.33
N ALA A 17 1.21 -21.60 0.63
CA ALA A 17 0.14 -22.60 0.61
C ALA A 17 -0.06 -23.21 -0.80
N ARG A 18 0.07 -22.40 -1.85
CA ARG A 18 0.02 -22.89 -3.24
C ARG A 18 1.14 -23.87 -3.54
N ASP A 19 2.37 -23.55 -3.12
CA ASP A 19 3.51 -24.41 -3.36
C ASP A 19 3.43 -25.72 -2.58
N LEU A 20 2.95 -25.67 -1.33
CA LEU A 20 2.69 -26.87 -0.54
C LEU A 20 1.60 -27.76 -1.18
N ALA A 21 0.54 -27.15 -1.71
CA ALA A 21 -0.50 -27.89 -2.44
C ALA A 21 0.06 -28.56 -3.69
N SER A 22 0.91 -27.87 -4.45
CA SER A 22 1.59 -28.42 -5.63
C SER A 22 2.52 -29.57 -5.27
N ALA A 23 3.08 -29.58 -4.06
CA ALA A 23 3.92 -30.67 -3.55
C ALA A 23 3.11 -31.81 -2.89
N GLY A 24 1.77 -31.80 -2.96
CA GLY A 24 0.90 -32.85 -2.45
C GLY A 24 0.62 -32.81 -0.94
N PHE A 25 0.95 -31.71 -0.24
CA PHE A 25 0.71 -31.56 1.19
C PHE A 25 -0.71 -31.09 1.54
N GLY A 26 -1.60 -30.97 0.56
CA GLY A 26 -2.97 -30.55 0.78
C GLY A 26 -3.58 -29.90 -0.48
N GLU A 27 -4.73 -29.27 -0.29
CA GLU A 27 -5.43 -28.53 -1.34
C GLU A 27 -5.48 -27.04 -1.06
N LEU A 28 -5.17 -26.22 -2.09
CA LEU A 28 -5.30 -24.78 -1.98
C LEU A 28 -6.77 -24.37 -1.99
N LYS A 29 -7.25 -23.84 -0.88
CA LYS A 29 -8.63 -23.31 -0.80
C LYS A 29 -8.83 -22.17 -1.80
N PRO A 30 -9.97 -22.14 -2.54
CA PRO A 30 -10.28 -21.06 -3.43
C PRO A 30 -10.40 -19.73 -2.69
N LEU A 31 -9.93 -18.65 -3.32
CA LEU A 31 -10.08 -17.30 -2.78
C LEU A 31 -11.47 -16.79 -3.15
N ASN A 32 -12.35 -16.71 -2.16
CA ASN A 32 -13.71 -16.19 -2.36
C ASN A 32 -13.71 -14.66 -2.23
N ILE A 33 -13.55 -13.97 -3.36
CA ILE A 33 -13.56 -12.51 -3.42
C ILE A 33 -14.98 -12.02 -3.79
N LYS A 34 -15.62 -11.35 -2.85
CA LYS A 34 -16.89 -10.66 -3.12
C LYS A 34 -16.61 -9.29 -3.74
N LYS A 35 -17.25 -9.01 -4.89
CA LYS A 35 -17.19 -7.67 -5.49
C LYS A 35 -17.95 -6.69 -4.60
N VAL A 36 -17.25 -5.64 -4.16
CA VAL A 36 -17.84 -4.53 -3.41
C VAL A 36 -18.08 -3.38 -4.37
N LYS A 37 -19.34 -3.06 -4.64
CA LYS A 37 -19.71 -1.93 -5.50
C LYS A 37 -19.35 -0.60 -4.83
N GLY A 38 -18.84 0.35 -5.61
CA GLY A 38 -18.70 1.73 -5.15
C GLY A 38 -20.08 2.38 -4.97
N THR A 39 -20.21 3.20 -3.93
CA THR A 39 -21.46 3.92 -3.59
C THR A 39 -21.37 5.41 -3.92
N PHE A 40 -20.18 5.92 -4.25
CA PHE A 40 -19.94 7.32 -4.62
C PHE A 40 -18.73 7.42 -5.56
N LYS A 41 -18.57 8.57 -6.21
CA LYS A 41 -17.39 8.90 -7.03
C LYS A 41 -16.24 9.31 -6.12
N SER A 42 -15.05 8.73 -6.32
CA SER A 42 -13.86 9.11 -5.54
C SER A 42 -13.57 10.62 -5.69
N PRO A 43 -13.35 11.34 -4.59
CA PRO A 43 -12.92 12.74 -4.63
C PRO A 43 -11.44 12.91 -5.00
N LYS A 44 -10.67 11.83 -4.93
CA LYS A 44 -9.25 11.79 -5.27
C LYS A 44 -9.01 10.77 -6.38
N LYS A 45 -7.97 10.97 -7.19
CA LYS A 45 -7.54 10.07 -8.26
C LYS A 45 -6.03 9.88 -8.22
N PHE A 46 -5.55 8.76 -8.75
CA PHE A 46 -4.15 8.59 -9.11
C PHE A 46 -3.92 8.98 -10.56
N VAL A 47 -2.79 9.61 -10.83
CA VAL A 47 -2.31 9.97 -12.16
C VAL A 47 -0.86 9.50 -12.26
N ILE A 48 -0.49 8.93 -13.39
CA ILE A 48 0.90 8.60 -13.72
C ILE A 48 1.37 9.66 -14.71
N SER A 49 2.55 10.25 -14.47
CA SER A 49 3.12 11.23 -15.39
C SER A 49 3.39 10.62 -16.77
N ASP A 50 3.27 11.43 -17.82
CA ASP A 50 3.48 10.98 -19.19
C ASP A 50 4.87 10.36 -19.38
N GLU A 51 5.89 10.93 -18.75
CA GLU A 51 7.26 10.43 -18.82
C GLU A 51 7.38 9.00 -18.27
N LEU A 52 6.72 8.69 -17.15
CA LEU A 52 6.72 7.34 -16.57
C LEU A 52 5.92 6.35 -17.41
N LEU A 53 4.83 6.81 -18.05
CA LEU A 53 4.03 6.01 -18.97
C LEU A 53 4.84 5.66 -20.23
N GLU A 54 5.52 6.62 -20.84
CA GLU A 54 6.37 6.40 -22.00
C GLU A 54 7.52 5.43 -21.71
N LYS A 55 8.13 5.56 -20.55
CA LYS A 55 9.20 4.66 -20.07
C LYS A 55 8.69 3.32 -19.55
N LYS A 56 7.37 3.13 -19.45
CA LYS A 56 6.71 1.90 -18.93
C LYS A 56 7.20 1.47 -17.55
N LEU A 57 7.51 2.42 -16.68
CA LEU A 57 8.07 2.15 -15.35
C LEU A 57 6.97 1.86 -14.30
N VAL A 58 5.75 2.31 -14.53
CA VAL A 58 4.57 2.06 -13.69
C VAL A 58 3.46 1.52 -14.58
N PRO A 59 3.33 0.20 -14.73
CA PRO A 59 2.37 -0.38 -15.66
C PRO A 59 0.91 -0.21 -15.21
N VAL A 60 0.64 -0.32 -13.91
CA VAL A 60 -0.72 -0.23 -13.36
C VAL A 60 -0.70 0.36 -11.96
N VAL A 61 -1.61 1.29 -11.72
CA VAL A 61 -2.00 1.70 -10.38
C VAL A 61 -3.52 1.64 -10.25
N THR A 62 -4.00 1.09 -9.15
CA THR A 62 -5.42 1.06 -8.80
C THR A 62 -5.62 1.69 -7.44
N SER A 63 -6.77 2.34 -7.25
CA SER A 63 -7.07 3.01 -6.00
C SER A 63 -8.54 2.93 -5.63
N ARG A 64 -8.81 3.09 -4.35
CA ARG A 64 -10.17 3.17 -3.82
C ARG A 64 -10.26 4.14 -2.65
N TYR A 65 -11.29 4.97 -2.67
CA TYR A 65 -11.56 5.91 -1.59
C TYR A 65 -12.64 5.35 -0.66
N PHE A 66 -12.41 5.47 0.64
CA PHE A 66 -13.34 5.07 1.70
C PHE A 66 -13.64 6.27 2.58
N LYS A 67 -14.90 6.40 3.01
CA LYS A 67 -15.38 7.49 3.87
C LYS A 67 -16.01 6.95 5.13
N ASN A 68 -16.04 7.81 6.15
CA ASN A 68 -16.71 7.54 7.43
C ASN A 68 -16.17 6.26 8.09
N LEU A 69 -14.87 6.06 8.03
CA LEU A 69 -14.18 4.97 8.70
C LEU A 69 -14.00 5.29 10.18
N ASN A 70 -13.86 4.24 10.97
CA ASN A 70 -13.42 4.31 12.35
C ASN A 70 -12.12 3.53 12.48
N ASN A 71 -10.99 4.25 12.66
CA ASN A 71 -9.68 3.65 12.84
C ASN A 71 -9.49 3.24 14.30
N SER A 72 -10.04 2.12 14.65
CA SER A 72 -9.94 1.54 16.01
C SER A 72 -8.88 0.42 16.06
N LYS A 73 -8.80 -0.27 17.18
CA LYS A 73 -8.00 -1.49 17.29
C LYS A 73 -8.52 -2.58 16.35
N SER A 74 -7.61 -3.29 15.73
CA SER A 74 -7.95 -4.45 14.88
C SER A 74 -8.68 -5.54 15.66
N PRO A 75 -9.53 -6.35 15.01
CA PRO A 75 -10.11 -7.54 15.62
C PRO A 75 -9.03 -8.49 16.16
N LYS A 76 -9.29 -9.16 17.28
CA LYS A 76 -8.30 -10.06 17.92
C LYS A 76 -7.72 -11.10 16.99
N TRP A 77 -8.53 -11.68 16.09
CA TRP A 77 -8.04 -12.67 15.13
C TRP A 77 -6.97 -12.12 14.18
N MET A 78 -7.09 -10.85 13.78
CA MET A 78 -6.11 -10.18 12.91
C MET A 78 -4.84 -9.84 13.68
N GLN A 79 -4.97 -9.29 14.90
CA GLN A 79 -3.84 -9.04 15.79
C GLN A 79 -3.02 -10.32 16.00
N GLN A 80 -3.67 -11.41 16.38
CA GLN A 80 -3.01 -12.72 16.63
C GLN A 80 -2.26 -13.24 15.39
N ARG A 81 -2.82 -13.07 14.20
CA ARG A 81 -2.15 -13.52 12.96
C ARG A 81 -0.95 -12.67 12.61
N LEU A 82 -1.03 -11.34 12.78
CA LEU A 82 0.10 -10.45 12.58
C LEU A 82 1.20 -10.71 13.61
N GLU A 83 0.84 -10.86 14.88
CA GLU A 83 1.78 -11.19 15.97
C GLU A 83 2.47 -12.53 15.74
N ALA A 84 1.75 -13.54 15.25
CA ALA A 84 2.32 -14.86 14.96
C ALA A 84 3.43 -14.86 13.91
N ILE A 85 3.47 -13.83 13.03
CA ILE A 85 4.54 -13.62 12.05
C ILE A 85 5.54 -12.54 12.48
N GLY A 86 5.50 -12.12 13.76
CA GLY A 86 6.41 -11.12 14.31
C GLY A 86 6.04 -9.65 13.98
N GLN A 87 4.84 -9.38 13.49
CA GLN A 87 4.36 -8.04 13.21
C GLN A 87 3.58 -7.49 14.42
N ARG A 88 3.82 -6.22 14.75
CA ARG A 88 3.04 -5.52 15.77
C ARG A 88 1.75 -4.98 15.16
N SER A 89 0.62 -5.25 15.78
CA SER A 89 -0.64 -4.57 15.47
C SER A 89 -0.55 -3.09 15.85
N ILE A 90 -0.99 -2.21 14.95
CA ILE A 90 -0.92 -0.74 15.10
C ILE A 90 -2.34 -0.19 15.23
N SER A 91 -3.10 -0.19 14.15
CA SER A 91 -4.49 0.25 14.06
C SER A 91 -5.20 -0.49 12.94
N ALA A 92 -6.52 -0.51 12.94
CA ALA A 92 -7.28 -1.33 11.99
C ALA A 92 -6.95 -1.04 10.52
N LEU A 93 -6.79 0.23 10.13
CA LEU A 93 -6.51 0.60 8.74
C LEU A 93 -5.10 0.18 8.32
N VAL A 94 -4.11 0.35 9.19
CA VAL A 94 -2.73 -0.07 8.94
C VAL A 94 -2.62 -1.61 8.95
N ASP A 95 -3.27 -2.25 9.91
CA ASP A 95 -3.22 -3.70 10.03
C ASP A 95 -3.89 -4.41 8.85
N ILE A 96 -4.95 -3.84 8.26
CA ILE A 96 -5.57 -4.38 7.05
C ILE A 96 -4.57 -4.38 5.89
N THR A 97 -3.83 -3.31 5.67
CA THR A 97 -2.82 -3.24 4.60
C THR A 97 -1.71 -4.25 4.83
N ASN A 98 -1.19 -4.33 6.05
CA ASN A 98 -0.18 -5.31 6.45
C ASN A 98 -0.70 -6.74 6.30
N TYR A 99 -1.92 -7.02 6.77
CA TYR A 99 -2.51 -8.35 6.68
C TYR A 99 -2.62 -8.83 5.23
N ILE A 100 -3.12 -7.99 4.33
CA ILE A 100 -3.25 -8.34 2.90
C ILE A 100 -1.86 -8.53 2.27
N MET A 101 -0.90 -7.69 2.61
CA MET A 101 0.47 -7.83 2.12
C MET A 101 1.06 -9.18 2.52
N PHE A 102 0.95 -9.59 3.78
CA PHE A 102 1.50 -10.87 4.25
C PHE A 102 0.67 -12.08 3.85
N ASP A 103 -0.64 -11.95 3.67
CA ASP A 103 -1.50 -13.06 3.25
C ASP A 103 -1.41 -13.30 1.74
N LEU A 104 -1.55 -12.25 0.92
CA LEU A 104 -1.65 -12.34 -0.53
C LEU A 104 -0.38 -11.91 -1.28
N ASN A 105 0.66 -11.50 -0.56
CA ASN A 105 1.88 -10.93 -1.14
C ASN A 105 1.57 -9.73 -2.06
N ARG A 106 0.64 -8.87 -1.63
CA ARG A 106 0.27 -7.67 -2.37
C ARG A 106 0.43 -6.45 -1.47
N PRO A 107 1.53 -5.71 -1.62
CA PRO A 107 1.71 -4.44 -0.92
C PRO A 107 0.58 -3.46 -1.25
N LEU A 108 0.08 -2.79 -0.22
CA LEU A 108 -0.88 -1.71 -0.33
C LEU A 108 -0.36 -0.52 0.45
N HIS A 109 -0.67 0.68 -0.02
CA HIS A 109 -0.46 1.88 0.76
C HIS A 109 -1.79 2.59 1.06
N ALA A 110 -1.91 3.14 2.26
CA ALA A 110 -3.10 3.83 2.71
C ALA A 110 -2.76 5.26 3.14
N TYR A 111 -3.43 6.22 2.51
CA TYR A 111 -3.34 7.63 2.80
C TYR A 111 -4.53 8.08 3.63
N ASP A 112 -4.32 8.99 4.55
CA ASP A 112 -5.41 9.80 5.10
C ASP A 112 -5.92 10.73 4.00
N GLY A 113 -7.11 10.43 3.50
CA GLY A 113 -7.69 11.14 2.36
C GLY A 113 -7.95 12.62 2.63
N SER A 114 -8.09 13.01 3.90
CA SER A 114 -8.29 14.41 4.31
C SER A 114 -7.00 15.23 4.26
N LYS A 115 -5.84 14.57 4.37
CA LYS A 115 -4.52 15.22 4.35
C LYS A 115 -3.93 15.37 2.94
N ILE A 116 -4.53 14.73 1.93
CA ILE A 116 -4.10 14.88 0.54
C ILE A 116 -4.53 16.26 0.03
N GLU A 117 -3.58 17.07 -0.39
CA GLU A 117 -3.84 18.37 -0.99
C GLU A 117 -4.21 18.26 -2.48
N GLY A 118 -5.27 18.97 -2.88
CA GLY A 118 -5.81 18.89 -4.25
C GLY A 118 -6.68 17.65 -4.48
N ASP A 119 -6.90 17.31 -5.76
CA ASP A 119 -7.81 16.23 -6.19
C ASP A 119 -7.08 14.98 -6.68
N LYS A 120 -5.72 14.98 -6.68
CA LYS A 120 -4.93 13.88 -7.21
C LYS A 120 -3.68 13.58 -6.38
N LEU A 121 -3.26 12.33 -6.43
CA LEU A 121 -1.89 11.90 -6.22
C LEU A 121 -1.27 11.58 -7.58
N GLU A 122 -0.06 12.06 -7.81
CA GLU A 122 0.66 11.89 -9.06
C GLU A 122 1.95 11.09 -8.82
N ILE A 123 2.10 10.01 -9.58
CA ILE A 123 3.36 9.26 -9.64
C ILE A 123 4.22 9.92 -10.70
N ARG A 124 5.38 10.43 -10.29
CA ARG A 124 6.32 11.16 -11.16
C ARG A 124 7.75 11.02 -10.71
N PHE A 125 8.69 11.43 -11.54
CA PHE A 125 10.05 11.66 -11.05
C PHE A 125 10.09 12.84 -10.08
N ALA A 126 10.96 12.74 -9.08
CA ALA A 126 11.27 13.83 -8.18
C ALA A 126 12.03 14.95 -8.91
N LYS A 127 12.00 16.14 -8.33
CA LYS A 127 12.90 17.22 -8.73
C LYS A 127 14.22 17.09 -7.96
N ASN A 128 15.31 17.56 -8.56
CA ASN A 128 16.59 17.60 -7.84
C ASN A 128 16.46 18.36 -6.53
N ASN A 129 16.99 17.76 -5.45
CA ASN A 129 16.89 18.27 -4.08
C ASN A 129 15.45 18.45 -3.54
N GLU A 130 14.46 17.78 -4.13
CA GLU A 130 13.13 17.72 -3.55
C GLU A 130 13.19 16.97 -2.22
N LYS A 131 12.61 17.59 -1.17
CA LYS A 131 12.70 17.04 0.18
C LYS A 131 11.46 16.23 0.49
N ILE A 132 11.65 15.07 1.13
CA ILE A 132 10.59 14.25 1.67
C ILE A 132 10.89 13.85 3.12
N ASN A 133 9.85 13.84 3.97
CA ASN A 133 9.91 13.25 5.32
C ASN A 133 9.10 11.96 5.32
N THR A 134 9.73 10.84 5.63
CA THR A 134 9.16 9.50 5.52
C THR A 134 8.75 8.90 6.86
N LEU A 135 7.98 7.80 6.83
CA LEU A 135 7.45 7.11 8.02
C LEU A 135 8.52 6.61 9.02
N ASN A 136 9.78 6.56 8.63
CA ASN A 136 10.89 6.30 9.55
C ASN A 136 11.44 7.57 10.23
N GLU A 137 10.71 8.69 10.13
CA GLU A 137 11.04 10.00 10.73
C GLU A 137 12.36 10.61 10.20
N LYS A 138 12.75 10.24 8.98
CA LYS A 138 13.95 10.76 8.33
C LYS A 138 13.61 11.66 7.15
N ASP A 139 14.43 12.69 6.98
CA ASP A 139 14.41 13.55 5.81
C ASP A 139 15.34 13.00 4.73
N TYR A 140 14.85 12.95 3.49
CA TYR A 140 15.63 12.60 2.32
C TYR A 140 15.59 13.74 1.31
N PHE A 141 16.71 13.97 0.64
CA PHE A 141 16.83 14.86 -0.50
C PHE A 141 16.95 13.99 -1.75
N LEU A 142 16.02 14.18 -2.65
CA LEU A 142 15.81 13.31 -3.80
C LEU A 142 16.55 13.82 -5.03
N SER A 143 16.84 12.92 -5.95
CA SER A 143 17.36 13.18 -7.27
C SER A 143 16.21 13.09 -8.31
N ASN A 144 16.49 13.53 -9.53
CA ASN A 144 15.54 13.39 -10.64
C ASN A 144 15.44 11.96 -11.20
N GLU A 145 16.14 11.00 -10.60
CA GLU A 145 16.00 9.56 -10.92
C GLU A 145 15.05 8.83 -9.97
N ASP A 146 14.70 9.47 -8.84
CA ASP A 146 13.81 8.89 -7.85
C ASP A 146 12.35 9.03 -8.31
N ILE A 147 11.57 7.95 -8.20
CA ILE A 147 10.14 7.98 -8.46
C ILE A 147 9.40 8.21 -7.13
N ILE A 148 8.49 9.16 -7.15
CA ILE A 148 7.71 9.57 -5.98
C ILE A 148 6.21 9.56 -6.27
N ILE A 149 5.44 9.55 -5.20
CA ILE A 149 4.04 9.91 -5.21
C ILE A 149 3.92 11.29 -4.58
N SER A 150 3.23 12.20 -5.24
CA SER A 150 3.11 13.60 -4.81
C SER A 150 1.68 14.10 -4.96
N ASP A 151 1.33 15.08 -4.14
CA ASP A 151 0.09 15.84 -4.28
C ASP A 151 0.39 17.31 -4.67
N ALA A 152 -0.59 18.20 -4.51
CA ALA A 152 -0.41 19.62 -4.83
C ALA A 152 0.62 20.33 -3.92
N LYS A 153 0.92 19.80 -2.74
CA LYS A 153 1.88 20.36 -1.79
C LYS A 153 3.32 19.92 -2.08
N GLY A 154 3.51 18.74 -2.66
CA GLY A 154 4.84 18.20 -3.00
C GLY A 154 4.96 16.70 -2.82
N ALA A 155 6.18 16.21 -2.65
CA ALA A 155 6.49 14.79 -2.46
C ALA A 155 5.85 14.26 -1.17
N ASP A 156 5.24 13.09 -1.30
CA ASP A 156 4.57 12.39 -0.21
C ASP A 156 5.24 11.05 0.09
N ASP A 157 5.45 10.22 -0.94
CA ASP A 157 6.03 8.90 -0.78
C ASP A 157 7.21 8.68 -1.73
N LEU A 158 8.15 7.83 -1.31
CA LEU A 158 9.09 7.15 -2.19
C LEU A 158 8.36 5.95 -2.81
N ALA A 159 8.03 6.04 -4.09
CA ALA A 159 7.20 5.04 -4.76
C ALA A 159 7.79 3.62 -4.65
N GLY A 160 6.99 2.70 -4.13
CA GLY A 160 7.38 1.30 -3.94
C GLY A 160 8.40 1.04 -2.82
N ILE A 161 8.81 2.07 -2.07
CA ILE A 161 9.84 1.96 -1.02
C ILE A 161 9.25 2.32 0.34
N MET A 162 8.73 3.54 0.51
CA MET A 162 8.30 4.02 1.83
C MET A 162 7.33 5.19 1.72
N GLY A 163 6.27 5.12 2.52
CA GLY A 163 5.30 6.20 2.66
C GLY A 163 5.86 7.42 3.41
N GLY A 164 5.24 8.56 3.17
CA GLY A 164 5.54 9.81 3.86
C GLY A 164 4.75 9.99 5.14
N MET A 165 5.28 10.82 6.02
CA MET A 165 4.64 11.14 7.31
C MET A 165 3.37 11.98 7.15
N ARG A 166 3.34 12.86 6.17
CA ARG A 166 2.33 13.92 6.07
C ARG A 166 0.91 13.39 5.84
N THR A 167 0.77 12.45 4.93
CA THR A 167 -0.53 11.85 4.57
C THR A 167 -0.76 10.49 5.25
N GLY A 168 0.11 10.12 6.17
CA GLY A 168 0.02 8.88 6.92
C GLY A 168 -1.28 8.75 7.71
N ILE A 169 -1.76 7.52 7.85
CA ILE A 169 -2.91 7.15 8.67
C ILE A 169 -2.63 7.44 10.15
N SER A 170 -3.62 8.00 10.83
CA SER A 170 -3.63 8.23 12.28
C SER A 170 -4.89 7.66 12.92
N ASP A 171 -4.97 7.67 14.24
CA ASP A 171 -6.16 7.21 14.97
C ASP A 171 -7.41 8.05 14.63
N GLU A 172 -7.22 9.30 14.20
CA GLU A 172 -8.28 10.22 13.82
C GLU A 172 -8.73 10.09 12.36
N THR A 173 -8.08 9.23 11.56
CA THR A 173 -8.39 9.06 10.14
C THR A 173 -9.78 8.50 9.96
N THR A 174 -10.64 9.25 9.28
CA THR A 174 -12.01 8.85 8.91
C THR A 174 -12.19 8.61 7.41
N ASP A 175 -11.32 9.17 6.61
CA ASP A 175 -11.32 9.00 5.15
C ASP A 175 -9.99 8.40 4.71
N MET A 176 -10.05 7.31 3.96
CA MET A 176 -8.84 6.60 3.50
C MET A 176 -8.83 6.54 1.98
N PHE A 177 -7.69 6.88 1.38
CA PHE A 177 -7.40 6.61 -0.02
C PHE A 177 -6.39 5.49 -0.11
N LEU A 178 -6.87 4.32 -0.54
CA LEU A 178 -6.07 3.10 -0.66
C LEU A 178 -5.48 3.00 -2.06
N GLU A 179 -4.21 2.62 -2.14
CA GLU A 179 -3.45 2.45 -3.37
C GLU A 179 -2.88 1.04 -3.47
N ILE A 180 -2.86 0.51 -4.70
CA ILE A 180 -2.16 -0.70 -5.09
C ILE A 180 -1.48 -0.42 -6.43
N ALA A 181 -0.16 -0.41 -6.45
CA ALA A 181 0.65 -0.28 -7.66
C ALA A 181 1.33 -1.60 -8.04
N VAL A 182 1.66 -1.74 -9.33
CA VAL A 182 2.41 -2.86 -9.91
C VAL A 182 3.49 -2.29 -10.81
#